data_d72b11362d765a521b867d11f9294e2d
#
_entry.id   d72b11362d765a521b867d11f9294e2d
#
_cell.length_a   1.000
_cell.length_b   1.000
_cell.length_c   1.000
_cell.angle_alpha   90.00
_cell.angle_beta   90.00
_cell.angle_gamma   90.00
#
_symmetry.space_group_name_H-M   'P 1'
#
loop_
_entity.id
_entity.type
_entity.pdbx_description
1 polymer ?
#
loop_
_entity_poly.entity_id
_entity_poly.type
_entity_poly.pdbx_seq_one_letter_code
_entity_poly.pdbx_strand_id
1 'polypeptide(L)'
;MANADAIVVGSGPNGLGAAVVLARAGWDVHVIEQADAVGGAARSEEVTRPGFVHDLGSAIHPLAAASPLFRRLPLDEYGLSWVQPDLPLAHPLDGGRAVAMHQSLEETALGLGGDAGRYRWLNGPLADRWRAVLDEVLQPVLHLPRAPLLLARFGLRAIWPAQLLGQGLFRTEEARALLAGLAAHSNLPLSALGSTAFGLVLGMAGHAVGWPFPKGGAGAITQALADYLRDLGGTIETGRRVDSVDDLPPSRTVVLNLTPRQVLRVARPRLPARYETQLTQYRYGAAAFKVDYALSDPIPWAAEACGRAGTVHVGGTLNEIAASERAVAQGRVPERPSVLLAQPSRPPASRAPGAPPPPSPTTPHP
;
A
#
# COMPACT_ATOMS: atom_id res chain seq x y z
N MET A 1 34.42 0.05 14.74
CA MET A 1 33.01 0.50 14.81
C MET A 1 32.55 0.35 16.24
N ALA A 2 31.85 1.33 16.82
CA ALA A 2 31.28 1.20 18.17
C ALA A 2 30.27 0.05 18.19
N ASN A 3 30.11 -0.63 19.33
CA ASN A 3 29.13 -1.69 19.52
C ASN A 3 27.74 -1.05 19.55
N ALA A 4 26.96 -1.15 18.47
CA ALA A 4 25.59 -0.71 18.47
C ALA A 4 24.70 -1.64 19.33
N ASP A 5 23.66 -1.10 19.97
CA ASP A 5 22.67 -1.94 20.66
C ASP A 5 21.89 -2.77 19.65
N ALA A 6 21.54 -2.19 18.52
CA ALA A 6 20.79 -2.88 17.47
C ALA A 6 21.38 -2.63 16.08
N ILE A 7 21.44 -3.70 15.29
CA ILE A 7 21.74 -3.63 13.86
C ILE A 7 20.47 -3.97 13.08
N VAL A 8 20.10 -3.11 12.13
CA VAL A 8 18.97 -3.34 11.24
C VAL A 8 19.50 -3.57 9.83
N VAL A 9 19.23 -4.72 9.25
CA VAL A 9 19.64 -5.06 7.89
C VAL A 9 18.48 -4.84 6.94
N GLY A 10 18.63 -3.87 6.05
CA GLY A 10 17.64 -3.42 5.08
C GLY A 10 16.88 -2.16 5.53
N SER A 11 16.98 -1.10 4.72
CA SER A 11 16.42 0.24 4.96
C SER A 11 15.07 0.48 4.28
N GLY A 12 14.29 -0.55 4.03
CA GLY A 12 12.89 -0.37 3.62
C GLY A 12 12.04 0.28 4.73
N PRO A 13 10.79 0.69 4.44
CA PRO A 13 9.95 1.42 5.42
C PRO A 13 9.80 0.70 6.76
N ASN A 14 9.70 -0.63 6.74
CA ASN A 14 9.57 -1.43 7.96
C ASN A 14 10.88 -1.49 8.76
N GLY A 15 12.02 -1.63 8.08
CA GLY A 15 13.34 -1.62 8.72
C GLY A 15 13.64 -0.28 9.38
N LEU A 16 13.42 0.83 8.65
CA LEU A 16 13.58 2.18 9.18
C LEU A 16 12.57 2.45 10.32
N GLY A 17 11.33 1.99 10.19
CA GLY A 17 10.33 2.09 11.25
C GLY A 17 10.77 1.36 12.54
N ALA A 18 11.31 0.16 12.41
CA ALA A 18 11.87 -0.58 13.54
C ALA A 18 13.08 0.14 14.16
N ALA A 19 13.99 0.66 13.32
CA ALA A 19 15.15 1.45 13.76
C ALA A 19 14.73 2.68 14.55
N VAL A 20 13.76 3.46 14.05
CA VAL A 20 13.21 4.64 14.74
C VAL A 20 12.60 4.26 16.09
N VAL A 21 11.83 3.16 16.16
CA VAL A 21 11.23 2.70 17.44
C VAL A 21 12.29 2.36 18.46
N LEU A 22 13.37 1.68 18.05
CA LEU A 22 14.49 1.33 18.93
C LEU A 22 15.28 2.57 19.36
N ALA A 23 15.59 3.48 18.43
CA ALA A 23 16.32 4.72 18.74
C ALA A 23 15.50 5.61 19.71
N ARG A 24 14.18 5.73 19.53
CA ARG A 24 13.29 6.42 20.49
C ARG A 24 13.26 5.78 21.86
N ALA A 25 13.58 4.50 21.98
CA ALA A 25 13.73 3.80 23.25
C ALA A 25 15.14 3.97 23.87
N GLY A 26 15.99 4.81 23.27
CA GLY A 26 17.34 5.12 23.77
C GLY A 26 18.42 4.12 23.35
N TRP A 27 18.15 3.29 22.33
CA TRP A 27 19.14 2.33 21.82
C TRP A 27 20.04 3.00 20.78
N ASP A 28 21.32 2.63 20.77
CA ASP A 28 22.22 2.94 19.67
C ASP A 28 21.91 1.99 18.50
N VAL A 29 21.48 2.57 17.35
CA VAL A 29 20.96 1.82 16.21
C VAL A 29 21.79 2.07 14.97
N HIS A 30 22.26 0.98 14.35
CA HIS A 30 22.95 1.02 13.07
C HIS A 30 22.15 0.29 11.98
N VAL A 31 21.81 0.99 10.90
CA VAL A 31 21.10 0.44 9.73
C VAL A 31 22.09 0.17 8.61
N ILE A 32 22.05 -1.03 8.01
CA ILE A 32 22.89 -1.43 6.88
C ILE A 32 21.99 -1.70 5.66
N GLU A 33 22.31 -1.04 4.55
CA GLU A 33 21.58 -1.14 3.28
C GLU A 33 22.55 -1.51 2.15
N GLN A 34 22.17 -2.50 1.33
CA GLN A 34 22.99 -2.93 0.19
C GLN A 34 22.97 -1.96 -1.00
N ALA A 35 21.88 -1.22 -1.18
CA ALA A 35 21.76 -0.22 -2.23
C ALA A 35 22.46 1.10 -1.82
N ASP A 36 22.77 1.95 -2.82
CA ASP A 36 23.39 3.26 -2.59
C ASP A 36 22.43 4.27 -1.93
N ALA A 37 21.13 3.96 -1.91
CA ALA A 37 20.10 4.79 -1.29
C ALA A 37 19.16 3.94 -0.42
N VAL A 38 18.61 4.58 0.63
CA VAL A 38 17.57 3.99 1.49
C VAL A 38 16.26 3.80 0.74
N GLY A 39 15.38 2.92 1.25
CA GLY A 39 13.98 2.92 0.83
C GLY A 39 13.43 1.56 0.37
N GLY A 40 14.25 0.61 0.00
CA GLY A 40 13.76 -0.69 -0.49
C GLY A 40 12.80 -0.53 -1.68
N ALA A 41 11.57 -1.05 -1.58
CA ALA A 41 10.54 -0.89 -2.61
C ALA A 41 9.84 0.48 -2.59
N ALA A 42 10.06 1.31 -1.58
CA ALA A 42 9.52 2.66 -1.50
C ALA A 42 10.55 3.72 -1.95
N ARG A 43 11.32 3.42 -3.00
CA ARG A 43 12.24 4.37 -3.65
C ARG A 43 11.57 5.01 -4.86
N SER A 44 12.03 6.21 -5.18
CA SER A 44 11.58 6.94 -6.37
C SER A 44 12.80 7.42 -7.15
N GLU A 45 12.79 7.19 -8.46
CA GLU A 45 13.93 7.46 -9.35
C GLU A 45 13.47 7.94 -10.73
N GLU A 46 14.36 8.60 -11.46
CA GLU A 46 14.13 9.00 -12.86
C GLU A 46 14.51 7.84 -13.80
N VAL A 47 13.60 6.89 -13.97
CA VAL A 47 13.87 5.66 -14.75
C VAL A 47 13.42 5.73 -16.21
N THR A 48 12.79 6.82 -16.66
CA THR A 48 12.35 6.98 -18.06
C THR A 48 13.05 8.17 -18.73
N ARG A 49 12.71 9.38 -18.37
CA ARG A 49 13.29 10.61 -18.90
C ARG A 49 13.67 11.54 -17.75
N PRO A 50 14.70 12.38 -17.93
CA PRO A 50 15.06 13.39 -16.94
C PRO A 50 13.86 14.25 -16.53
N GLY A 51 13.71 14.48 -15.22
CA GLY A 51 12.62 15.23 -14.63
C GLY A 51 11.33 14.41 -14.39
N PHE A 52 11.22 13.16 -14.86
CA PHE A 52 10.10 12.28 -14.60
C PHE A 52 10.43 11.32 -13.47
N VAL A 53 9.93 11.60 -12.28
CA VAL A 53 10.14 10.78 -11.07
C VAL A 53 9.10 9.67 -10.97
N HIS A 54 9.56 8.43 -10.94
CA HIS A 54 8.74 7.24 -10.82
C HIS A 54 9.01 6.51 -9.50
N ASP A 55 7.96 5.93 -8.93
CA ASP A 55 8.08 5.07 -7.75
C ASP A 55 8.45 3.65 -8.19
N LEU A 56 9.55 3.10 -7.71
CA LEU A 56 10.03 1.78 -8.15
C LEU A 56 9.11 0.62 -7.73
N GLY A 57 8.43 0.76 -6.60
CA GLY A 57 7.45 -0.20 -6.10
C GLY A 57 6.06 0.41 -5.96
N SER A 58 5.68 0.75 -4.74
CA SER A 58 4.35 1.31 -4.45
C SER A 58 4.33 2.84 -4.61
N ALA A 59 3.29 3.37 -5.24
CA ALA A 59 3.10 4.81 -5.46
C ALA A 59 2.02 5.43 -4.56
N ILE A 60 1.09 4.61 -4.07
CA ILE A 60 -0.13 5.04 -3.39
C ILE A 60 -0.16 4.44 -2.00
N HIS A 61 -0.41 5.27 -0.98
CA HIS A 61 -0.11 4.87 0.39
C HIS A 61 -1.23 5.18 1.41
N PRO A 62 -2.50 4.74 1.19
CA PRO A 62 -3.57 4.96 2.16
C PRO A 62 -3.26 4.30 3.51
N LEU A 63 -2.65 3.11 3.50
CA LEU A 63 -2.29 2.42 4.74
C LEU A 63 -1.09 3.07 5.45
N ALA A 64 -0.16 3.70 4.74
CA ALA A 64 0.92 4.45 5.38
C ALA A 64 0.39 5.72 6.05
N ALA A 65 -0.47 6.48 5.37
CA ALA A 65 -1.13 7.66 5.95
C ALA A 65 -2.03 7.29 7.15
N ALA A 66 -2.66 6.11 7.12
CA ALA A 66 -3.46 5.59 8.21
C ALA A 66 -2.64 4.87 9.30
N SER A 67 -1.35 4.60 9.08
CA SER A 67 -0.52 3.77 9.95
C SER A 67 -0.49 4.29 11.39
N PRO A 68 -0.78 3.44 12.40
CA PRO A 68 -0.66 3.82 13.80
C PRO A 68 0.76 4.28 14.18
N LEU A 69 1.79 3.71 13.56
CA LEU A 69 3.17 4.13 13.78
C LEU A 69 3.44 5.50 13.17
N PHE A 70 3.22 5.67 11.86
CA PHE A 70 3.58 6.91 11.16
C PHE A 70 2.86 8.13 11.71
N ARG A 71 1.60 7.99 12.16
CA ARG A 71 0.83 9.06 12.79
C ARG A 71 1.34 9.49 14.18
N ARG A 72 2.27 8.74 14.78
CA ARG A 72 2.90 9.07 16.07
C ARG A 72 4.32 9.61 15.88
N LEU A 73 4.82 9.65 14.66
CA LEU A 73 6.14 10.15 14.31
C LEU A 73 6.00 11.54 13.68
N PRO A 74 6.92 12.46 13.92
CA PRO A 74 6.90 13.82 13.38
C PRO A 74 7.43 13.85 11.93
N LEU A 75 6.95 12.96 11.04
CA LEU A 75 7.51 12.79 9.69
C LEU A 75 7.29 14.00 8.79
N ASP A 76 6.31 14.82 9.09
CA ASP A 76 6.05 16.10 8.43
C ASP A 76 7.18 17.11 8.71
N GLU A 77 7.75 17.13 9.90
CA GLU A 77 8.92 17.93 10.25
C GLU A 77 10.18 17.50 9.45
N TYR A 78 10.20 16.24 8.99
CA TYR A 78 11.26 15.66 8.15
C TYR A 78 10.88 15.61 6.66
N GLY A 79 9.92 16.44 6.23
CA GLY A 79 9.59 16.66 4.83
C GLY A 79 8.56 15.74 4.22
N LEU A 80 7.97 14.79 4.97
CA LEU A 80 6.89 13.95 4.45
C LEU A 80 5.59 14.77 4.38
N SER A 81 5.09 14.98 3.18
CA SER A 81 3.77 15.56 2.97
C SER A 81 2.94 14.70 2.01
N TRP A 82 1.63 14.69 2.24
CA TRP A 82 0.69 13.89 1.48
C TRP A 82 -0.09 14.75 0.48
N VAL A 83 -0.21 14.26 -0.74
CA VAL A 83 -1.00 14.88 -1.80
C VAL A 83 -2.24 14.00 -2.03
N GLN A 84 -3.42 14.58 -1.86
CA GLN A 84 -4.68 13.91 -2.17
C GLN A 84 -5.05 14.19 -3.62
N PRO A 85 -5.42 13.16 -4.41
CA PRO A 85 -6.03 13.37 -5.72
C PRO A 85 -7.46 13.88 -5.57
N ASP A 86 -7.98 14.57 -6.58
CA ASP A 86 -9.38 15.04 -6.61
C ASP A 86 -10.36 13.88 -6.42
N LEU A 87 -10.05 12.75 -7.02
CA LEU A 87 -10.78 11.50 -6.88
C LEU A 87 -9.81 10.39 -6.48
N PRO A 88 -9.99 9.74 -5.32
CA PRO A 88 -9.16 8.65 -4.89
C PRO A 88 -8.96 7.56 -5.93
N LEU A 89 -10.08 6.99 -6.43
CA LEU A 89 -10.08 5.80 -7.25
C LEU A 89 -11.23 5.83 -8.23
N ALA A 90 -10.97 5.42 -9.47
CA ALA A 90 -11.98 5.10 -10.46
C ALA A 90 -11.80 3.68 -11.00
N HIS A 91 -12.90 3.08 -11.43
CA HIS A 91 -12.90 1.76 -12.04
C HIS A 91 -13.74 1.83 -13.33
N PRO A 92 -13.08 1.83 -14.50
CA PRO A 92 -13.80 1.89 -15.79
C PRO A 92 -14.50 0.57 -16.09
N LEU A 93 -15.65 0.70 -16.72
CA LEU A 93 -16.46 -0.37 -17.29
C LEU A 93 -16.68 -0.09 -18.78
N ASP A 94 -17.16 -1.09 -19.51
CA ASP A 94 -17.46 -0.93 -20.93
C ASP A 94 -18.51 0.15 -21.20
N GLY A 95 -18.48 0.73 -22.40
CA GLY A 95 -19.40 1.76 -22.83
C GLY A 95 -19.13 3.14 -22.25
N GLY A 96 -17.91 3.45 -21.81
CA GLY A 96 -17.54 4.75 -21.25
C GLY A 96 -18.04 4.98 -19.83
N ARG A 97 -18.59 3.95 -19.18
CA ARG A 97 -19.02 4.00 -17.78
C ARG A 97 -17.81 3.88 -16.85
N ALA A 98 -17.94 4.39 -15.65
CA ALA A 98 -17.00 4.14 -14.57
C ALA A 98 -17.70 4.24 -13.21
N VAL A 99 -17.21 3.52 -12.22
CA VAL A 99 -17.54 3.76 -10.83
C VAL A 99 -16.40 4.51 -10.17
N ALA A 100 -16.75 5.50 -9.35
CA ALA A 100 -15.80 6.32 -8.60
C ALA A 100 -15.90 6.02 -7.09
N MET A 101 -14.76 5.95 -6.44
CA MET A 101 -14.68 5.98 -4.98
C MET A 101 -14.21 7.37 -4.56
N HIS A 102 -15.05 8.10 -3.85
CA HIS A 102 -14.74 9.37 -3.22
C HIS A 102 -14.18 9.14 -1.82
N GLN A 103 -13.46 10.12 -1.28
CA GLN A 103 -13.08 10.07 0.14
C GLN A 103 -14.34 10.07 1.02
N SER A 104 -15.36 10.87 0.67
CA SER A 104 -16.67 10.78 1.29
C SER A 104 -17.33 9.43 1.00
N LEU A 105 -17.61 8.67 2.06
CA LEU A 105 -18.37 7.42 1.97
C LEU A 105 -19.77 7.66 1.40
N GLU A 106 -20.38 8.79 1.76
CA GLU A 106 -21.72 9.16 1.32
C GLU A 106 -21.75 9.45 -0.19
N GLU A 107 -20.79 10.22 -0.72
CA GLU A 107 -20.70 10.48 -2.15
C GLU A 107 -20.48 9.20 -2.95
N THR A 108 -19.62 8.30 -2.47
CA THR A 108 -19.44 6.99 -3.10
C THR A 108 -20.74 6.20 -3.10
N ALA A 109 -21.42 6.15 -1.96
CA ALA A 109 -22.67 5.41 -1.81
C ALA A 109 -23.76 5.97 -2.76
N LEU A 110 -23.91 7.28 -2.84
CA LEU A 110 -24.87 7.94 -3.75
C LEU A 110 -24.56 7.59 -5.22
N GLY A 111 -23.29 7.59 -5.62
CA GLY A 111 -22.86 7.20 -6.96
C GLY A 111 -23.18 5.75 -7.32
N LEU A 112 -23.41 4.87 -6.33
CA LEU A 112 -23.79 3.46 -6.53
C LEU A 112 -25.34 3.25 -6.63
N GLY A 113 -26.14 4.31 -6.58
CA GLY A 113 -27.57 4.26 -6.79
C GLY A 113 -28.29 3.23 -5.92
N GLY A 114 -28.88 2.21 -6.54
CA GLY A 114 -29.64 1.15 -5.83
C GLY A 114 -28.85 0.33 -4.82
N ASP A 115 -27.50 0.38 -4.84
CA ASP A 115 -26.64 -0.29 -3.89
C ASP A 115 -26.09 0.63 -2.79
N ALA A 116 -26.49 1.90 -2.75
CA ALA A 116 -26.05 2.88 -1.76
C ALA A 116 -26.19 2.38 -0.31
N GLY A 117 -27.36 1.85 0.03
CA GLY A 117 -27.61 1.33 1.38
C GLY A 117 -26.74 0.13 1.74
N ARG A 118 -26.47 -0.75 0.76
CA ARG A 118 -25.60 -1.92 0.96
C ARG A 118 -24.14 -1.53 1.13
N TYR A 119 -23.71 -0.53 0.36
CA TYR A 119 -22.35 0.00 0.48
C TYR A 119 -22.10 0.64 1.85
N ARG A 120 -23.05 1.47 2.33
CA ARG A 120 -23.01 2.06 3.69
C ARG A 120 -22.99 0.97 4.76
N TRP A 121 -23.82 -0.05 4.62
CA TRP A 121 -23.86 -1.17 5.59
C TRP A 121 -22.53 -1.92 5.66
N LEU A 122 -21.87 -2.11 4.50
CA LEU A 122 -20.59 -2.83 4.43
C LEU A 122 -19.44 -2.00 5.00
N ASN A 123 -19.29 -0.76 4.57
CA ASN A 123 -18.11 0.07 4.80
C ASN A 123 -18.28 1.08 5.96
N GLY A 124 -19.48 1.62 6.19
CA GLY A 124 -19.71 2.70 7.15
C GLY A 124 -19.19 2.40 8.55
N PRO A 125 -19.64 1.30 9.19
CA PRO A 125 -19.18 0.99 10.55
C PRO A 125 -17.67 0.75 10.70
N LEU A 126 -16.99 0.42 9.60
CA LEU A 126 -15.53 0.26 9.58
C LEU A 126 -14.85 1.62 9.41
N ALA A 127 -15.36 2.45 8.50
CA ALA A 127 -14.85 3.80 8.27
C ALA A 127 -14.99 4.69 9.51
N ASP A 128 -16.13 4.64 10.22
CA ASP A 128 -16.36 5.39 11.46
C ASP A 128 -15.38 5.03 12.57
N ARG A 129 -14.89 3.79 12.59
CA ARG A 129 -14.01 3.26 13.64
C ARG A 129 -12.65 2.79 13.09
N TRP A 130 -12.23 3.36 11.99
CA TRP A 130 -11.05 2.91 11.24
C TRP A 130 -9.76 2.77 12.09
N ARG A 131 -9.55 3.69 13.06
CA ARG A 131 -8.38 3.62 13.95
C ARG A 131 -8.39 2.33 14.78
N ALA A 132 -9.51 2.04 15.41
CA ALA A 132 -9.65 0.82 16.21
C ALA A 132 -9.58 -0.44 15.35
N VAL A 133 -10.11 -0.43 14.11
CA VAL A 133 -9.99 -1.55 13.19
C VAL A 133 -8.52 -1.77 12.80
N LEU A 134 -7.77 -0.71 12.45
CA LEU A 134 -6.36 -0.83 12.10
C LEU A 134 -5.49 -1.26 13.29
N ASP A 135 -5.79 -0.74 14.47
CA ASP A 135 -5.10 -1.15 15.71
C ASP A 135 -5.27 -2.65 16.01
N GLU A 136 -6.37 -3.28 15.55
CA GLU A 136 -6.59 -4.72 15.68
C GLU A 136 -5.98 -5.52 14.51
N VAL A 137 -6.26 -5.13 13.27
CA VAL A 137 -5.86 -5.93 12.09
C VAL A 137 -4.37 -5.85 11.75
N LEU A 138 -3.66 -4.84 12.23
CA LEU A 138 -2.21 -4.70 12.07
C LEU A 138 -1.41 -5.32 13.23
N GLN A 139 -2.09 -5.99 14.17
CA GLN A 139 -1.46 -6.79 15.22
C GLN A 139 -1.09 -8.20 14.71
N PRO A 140 -0.25 -8.94 15.44
CA PRO A 140 -0.11 -10.38 15.20
C PRO A 140 -1.48 -11.07 15.18
N VAL A 141 -1.66 -12.05 14.30
CA VAL A 141 -2.95 -12.75 14.11
C VAL A 141 -3.50 -13.31 15.42
N LEU A 142 -2.60 -13.81 16.29
CA LEU A 142 -2.94 -14.27 17.64
C LEU A 142 -2.57 -13.18 18.65
N HIS A 143 -3.55 -12.39 19.05
CA HIS A 143 -3.43 -11.38 20.11
C HIS A 143 -4.74 -11.30 20.91
N LEU A 144 -4.69 -10.69 22.09
CA LEU A 144 -5.90 -10.37 22.85
C LEU A 144 -6.53 -9.11 22.27
N PRO A 145 -7.73 -9.19 21.67
CA PRO A 145 -8.34 -8.02 21.05
C PRO A 145 -8.73 -6.96 22.09
N ARG A 146 -8.43 -5.71 21.81
CA ARG A 146 -8.90 -4.56 22.64
C ARG A 146 -10.36 -4.21 22.32
N ALA A 147 -10.81 -4.50 21.09
CA ALA A 147 -12.16 -4.26 20.60
C ALA A 147 -12.77 -5.54 19.98
N PRO A 148 -13.07 -6.58 20.80
CA PRO A 148 -13.44 -7.90 20.30
C PRO A 148 -14.71 -7.91 19.43
N LEU A 149 -15.72 -7.12 19.77
CA LEU A 149 -16.94 -7.02 18.96
C LEU A 149 -16.70 -6.34 17.61
N LEU A 150 -15.80 -5.36 17.55
CA LEU A 150 -15.42 -4.69 16.32
C LEU A 150 -14.62 -5.63 15.43
N LEU A 151 -13.65 -6.34 15.99
CA LEU A 151 -12.85 -7.34 15.27
C LEU A 151 -13.72 -8.48 14.77
N ALA A 152 -14.66 -9.00 15.59
CA ALA A 152 -15.62 -10.00 15.15
C ALA A 152 -16.49 -9.49 13.99
N ARG A 153 -16.99 -8.24 14.08
CA ARG A 153 -17.80 -7.63 13.03
C ARG A 153 -17.00 -7.43 11.72
N PHE A 154 -15.73 -7.08 11.82
CA PHE A 154 -14.82 -7.05 10.67
C PHE A 154 -14.61 -8.46 10.11
N GLY A 155 -14.22 -9.42 10.96
CA GLY A 155 -13.92 -10.80 10.58
C GLY A 155 -15.07 -11.51 9.87
N LEU A 156 -16.31 -11.33 10.36
CA LEU A 156 -17.51 -11.89 9.74
C LEU A 156 -17.75 -11.41 8.30
N ARG A 157 -17.23 -10.24 7.93
CA ARG A 157 -17.28 -9.72 6.56
C ARG A 157 -16.03 -10.08 5.77
N ALA A 158 -14.89 -9.96 6.42
CA ALA A 158 -13.57 -10.15 5.83
C ALA A 158 -13.29 -11.58 5.38
N ILE A 159 -13.87 -12.59 6.08
CA ILE A 159 -13.62 -14.00 5.78
C ILE A 159 -14.23 -14.46 4.45
N TRP A 160 -15.25 -13.77 3.95
CA TRP A 160 -15.93 -14.16 2.73
C TRP A 160 -15.03 -14.03 1.49
N PRO A 161 -15.19 -14.95 0.51
CA PRO A 161 -14.69 -14.70 -0.83
C PRO A 161 -15.31 -13.43 -1.41
N ALA A 162 -14.47 -12.53 -1.94
CA ALA A 162 -14.94 -11.26 -2.49
C ALA A 162 -15.92 -11.47 -3.65
N GLN A 163 -15.72 -12.53 -4.43
CA GLN A 163 -16.63 -12.89 -5.51
C GLN A 163 -18.02 -13.23 -5.00
N LEU A 164 -18.12 -14.08 -3.97
CA LEU A 164 -19.41 -14.46 -3.38
C LEU A 164 -20.08 -13.28 -2.68
N LEU A 165 -19.31 -12.51 -1.90
CA LEU A 165 -19.85 -11.34 -1.22
C LEU A 165 -20.36 -10.31 -2.23
N GLY A 166 -19.60 -10.02 -3.30
CA GLY A 166 -19.99 -9.06 -4.34
C GLY A 166 -21.26 -9.49 -5.06
N GLN A 167 -21.37 -10.75 -5.44
CA GLN A 167 -22.55 -11.29 -6.12
C GLN A 167 -23.80 -11.34 -5.22
N GLY A 168 -23.63 -11.70 -3.96
CA GLY A 168 -24.74 -11.85 -3.01
C GLY A 168 -25.21 -10.51 -2.42
N LEU A 169 -24.28 -9.58 -2.18
CA LEU A 169 -24.60 -8.30 -1.54
C LEU A 169 -25.06 -7.25 -2.56
N PHE A 170 -24.32 -7.07 -3.67
CA PHE A 170 -24.54 -6.00 -4.63
C PHE A 170 -25.38 -6.45 -5.83
N ARG A 171 -26.17 -5.53 -6.36
CA ARG A 171 -27.05 -5.74 -7.53
C ARG A 171 -26.45 -5.14 -8.79
N THR A 172 -25.77 -3.99 -8.66
CA THR A 172 -25.19 -3.24 -9.79
C THR A 172 -23.79 -3.78 -10.12
N GLU A 173 -23.43 -3.67 -11.38
CA GLU A 173 -22.10 -4.04 -11.86
C GLU A 173 -21.03 -3.12 -11.27
N GLU A 174 -21.36 -1.83 -11.15
CA GLU A 174 -20.50 -0.79 -10.58
C GLU A 174 -20.07 -1.12 -9.14
N ALA A 175 -21.02 -1.47 -8.27
CA ALA A 175 -20.73 -1.81 -6.88
C ALA A 175 -19.90 -3.11 -6.76
N ARG A 176 -20.21 -4.10 -7.61
CA ARG A 176 -19.47 -5.36 -7.70
C ARG A 176 -18.05 -5.15 -8.17
N ALA A 177 -17.85 -4.34 -9.21
CA ALA A 177 -16.54 -4.04 -9.79
C ALA A 177 -15.67 -3.23 -8.81
N LEU A 178 -16.24 -2.25 -8.12
CA LEU A 178 -15.53 -1.48 -7.08
C LEU A 178 -15.00 -2.40 -5.96
N LEU A 179 -15.85 -3.29 -5.43
CA LEU A 179 -15.42 -4.26 -4.42
C LEU A 179 -14.33 -5.19 -4.96
N ALA A 180 -14.49 -5.69 -6.18
CA ALA A 180 -13.53 -6.61 -6.81
C ALA A 180 -12.16 -5.95 -7.03
N GLY A 181 -12.14 -4.73 -7.55
CA GLY A 181 -10.90 -3.96 -7.75
C GLY A 181 -10.15 -3.73 -6.45
N LEU A 182 -10.85 -3.36 -5.37
CA LEU A 182 -10.24 -3.21 -4.05
C LEU A 182 -9.76 -4.56 -3.48
N ALA A 183 -10.52 -5.65 -3.67
CA ALA A 183 -10.17 -6.97 -3.16
C ALA A 183 -9.01 -7.62 -3.92
N ALA A 184 -8.80 -7.27 -5.19
CA ALA A 184 -7.69 -7.76 -6.02
C ALA A 184 -6.31 -7.38 -5.46
N HIS A 185 -6.23 -6.33 -4.64
CA HIS A 185 -4.99 -6.01 -3.91
C HIS A 185 -4.54 -7.10 -2.93
N SER A 186 -5.39 -8.09 -2.63
CA SER A 186 -4.99 -9.25 -1.82
C SER A 186 -4.01 -10.18 -2.53
N ASN A 187 -3.89 -10.10 -3.86
CA ASN A 187 -3.21 -11.08 -4.71
C ASN A 187 -3.70 -12.53 -4.49
N LEU A 188 -4.95 -12.67 -4.05
CA LEU A 188 -5.63 -13.95 -3.89
C LEU A 188 -6.70 -14.11 -4.98
N PRO A 189 -7.00 -15.33 -5.42
CA PRO A 189 -8.23 -15.55 -6.17
C PRO A 189 -9.42 -14.95 -5.44
N LEU A 190 -10.28 -14.20 -6.12
CA LEU A 190 -11.44 -13.58 -5.47
C LEU A 190 -12.46 -14.62 -4.93
N SER A 191 -12.30 -15.88 -5.32
CA SER A 191 -13.04 -17.04 -4.75
C SER A 191 -12.43 -17.61 -3.48
N ALA A 192 -11.24 -17.14 -3.06
CA ALA A 192 -10.60 -17.60 -1.84
C ALA A 192 -11.20 -16.95 -0.59
N LEU A 193 -11.26 -17.71 0.50
CA LEU A 193 -11.63 -17.17 1.81
C LEU A 193 -10.64 -16.07 2.21
N GLY A 194 -11.17 -14.98 2.78
CA GLY A 194 -10.39 -13.84 3.22
C GLY A 194 -10.02 -12.84 2.13
N SER A 195 -10.32 -13.08 0.85
CA SER A 195 -10.02 -12.14 -0.23
C SER A 195 -10.76 -10.79 -0.08
N THR A 196 -11.90 -10.77 0.63
CA THR A 196 -12.62 -9.52 0.95
C THR A 196 -11.85 -8.63 1.94
N ALA A 197 -11.02 -9.21 2.81
CA ALA A 197 -10.37 -8.47 3.90
C ALA A 197 -9.59 -7.24 3.41
N PHE A 198 -8.80 -7.40 2.35
CA PHE A 198 -8.03 -6.30 1.76
C PHE A 198 -8.94 -5.21 1.18
N GLY A 199 -10.01 -5.61 0.48
CA GLY A 199 -10.97 -4.65 -0.06
C GLY A 199 -11.64 -3.81 1.03
N LEU A 200 -11.98 -4.43 2.17
CA LEU A 200 -12.56 -3.72 3.31
C LEU A 200 -11.54 -2.77 3.98
N VAL A 201 -10.31 -3.22 4.19
CA VAL A 201 -9.26 -2.40 4.82
C VAL A 201 -8.91 -1.21 3.93
N LEU A 202 -8.75 -1.43 2.63
CA LEU A 202 -8.44 -0.36 1.68
C LEU A 202 -9.61 0.60 1.49
N GLY A 203 -10.83 0.09 1.33
CA GLY A 203 -12.03 0.94 1.25
C GLY A 203 -12.20 1.80 2.50
N MET A 204 -12.05 1.20 3.68
CA MET A 204 -12.08 1.91 4.96
C MET A 204 -10.98 2.98 5.03
N ALA A 205 -9.74 2.65 4.68
CA ALA A 205 -8.64 3.62 4.71
C ALA A 205 -8.89 4.77 3.71
N GLY A 206 -9.38 4.45 2.51
CA GLY A 206 -9.71 5.44 1.50
C GLY A 206 -10.76 6.44 1.97
N HIS A 207 -11.79 5.99 2.68
CA HIS A 207 -12.78 6.90 3.27
C HIS A 207 -12.26 7.68 4.48
N ALA A 208 -11.37 7.07 5.27
CA ALA A 208 -10.88 7.67 6.50
C ALA A 208 -9.79 8.72 6.30
N VAL A 209 -8.81 8.42 5.43
CA VAL A 209 -7.60 9.25 5.22
C VAL A 209 -7.38 9.65 3.77
N GLY A 210 -8.26 9.24 2.87
CA GLY A 210 -8.09 9.43 1.44
C GLY A 210 -7.18 8.39 0.80
N TRP A 211 -6.67 8.72 -0.40
CA TRP A 211 -5.86 7.82 -1.22
C TRP A 211 -4.56 8.51 -1.67
N PRO A 212 -3.74 8.95 -0.69
CA PRO A 212 -2.67 9.90 -0.93
C PRO A 212 -1.44 9.33 -1.62
N PHE A 213 -0.77 10.22 -2.34
CA PHE A 213 0.61 10.06 -2.78
C PHE A 213 1.55 10.86 -1.86
N PRO A 214 2.77 10.38 -1.58
CA PRO A 214 3.79 11.25 -1.00
C PRO A 214 4.23 12.29 -2.03
N LYS A 215 4.34 13.54 -1.62
CA LYS A 215 4.89 14.61 -2.46
C LYS A 215 6.33 14.25 -2.82
N GLY A 216 6.68 14.35 -4.11
CA GLY A 216 8.01 13.97 -4.61
C GLY A 216 8.23 12.46 -4.79
N GLY A 217 7.32 11.60 -4.38
CA GLY A 217 7.41 10.15 -4.56
C GLY A 217 7.46 9.35 -3.27
N ALA A 218 7.32 8.04 -3.38
CA ALA A 218 7.35 7.10 -2.25
C ALA A 218 8.65 7.18 -1.44
N GLY A 219 9.76 7.56 -2.10
CA GLY A 219 11.05 7.81 -1.46
C GLY A 219 11.00 8.83 -0.32
N ALA A 220 10.07 9.80 -0.37
CA ALA A 220 9.89 10.77 0.70
C ALA A 220 9.52 10.13 2.04
N ILE A 221 8.81 9.00 2.04
CA ILE A 221 8.47 8.25 3.27
C ILE A 221 9.73 7.75 3.95
N THR A 222 10.60 7.10 3.19
CA THR A 222 11.80 6.47 3.72
C THR A 222 12.89 7.48 4.02
N GLN A 223 12.95 8.57 3.25
CA GLN A 223 13.87 9.67 3.54
C GLN A 223 13.48 10.34 4.87
N ALA A 224 12.21 10.66 5.10
CA ALA A 224 11.74 11.24 6.37
C ALA A 224 12.04 10.33 7.58
N LEU A 225 11.83 9.01 7.43
CA LEU A 225 12.19 8.05 8.47
C LEU A 225 13.70 8.01 8.71
N ALA A 226 14.52 8.07 7.66
CA ALA A 226 15.98 8.05 7.76
C ALA A 226 16.52 9.32 8.41
N ASP A 227 15.97 10.47 8.06
CA ASP A 227 16.39 11.76 8.63
C ASP A 227 15.98 11.86 10.11
N TYR A 228 14.77 11.42 10.45
CA TYR A 228 14.35 11.33 11.83
C TYR A 228 15.22 10.34 12.65
N LEU A 229 15.59 9.18 12.07
CA LEU A 229 16.52 8.25 12.73
C LEU A 229 17.87 8.88 13.00
N ARG A 230 18.43 9.66 12.06
CA ARG A 230 19.70 10.37 12.23
C ARG A 230 19.63 11.42 13.33
N ASP A 231 18.52 12.16 13.41
CA ASP A 231 18.27 13.14 14.47
C ASP A 231 18.19 12.49 15.86
N LEU A 232 17.71 11.25 15.93
CA LEU A 232 17.73 10.43 17.15
C LEU A 232 19.12 9.83 17.48
N GLY A 233 20.15 10.11 16.67
CA GLY A 233 21.51 9.60 16.85
C GLY A 233 21.79 8.26 16.15
N GLY A 234 20.81 7.68 15.45
CA GLY A 234 21.02 6.44 14.69
C GLY A 234 21.88 6.66 13.44
N THR A 235 22.58 5.61 13.01
CA THR A 235 23.46 5.65 11.85
C THR A 235 22.96 4.77 10.72
N ILE A 236 23.23 5.17 9.48
CA ILE A 236 22.82 4.44 8.26
C ILE A 236 24.03 4.29 7.35
N GLU A 237 24.36 3.06 7.00
CA GLU A 237 25.41 2.72 6.04
C GLU A 237 24.77 2.14 4.77
N THR A 238 24.91 2.84 3.64
CA THR A 238 24.43 2.40 2.32
C THR A 238 25.59 1.80 1.50
N GLY A 239 25.28 1.09 0.41
CA GLY A 239 26.28 0.43 -0.43
C GLY A 239 26.91 -0.80 0.19
N ARG A 240 26.44 -1.22 1.37
CA ARG A 240 26.99 -2.38 2.08
C ARG A 240 26.04 -3.57 2.07
N ARG A 241 26.44 -4.62 1.38
CA ARG A 241 25.72 -5.89 1.39
C ARG A 241 26.14 -6.72 2.62
N VAL A 242 25.16 -7.31 3.30
CA VAL A 242 25.38 -8.28 4.37
C VAL A 242 25.20 -9.68 3.77
N ASP A 243 26.27 -10.48 3.75
CA ASP A 243 26.25 -11.85 3.25
C ASP A 243 26.08 -12.88 4.36
N SER A 244 26.53 -12.56 5.58
CA SER A 244 26.29 -13.35 6.79
C SER A 244 26.01 -12.45 7.99
N VAL A 245 25.14 -12.90 8.90
CA VAL A 245 24.95 -12.23 10.19
C VAL A 245 26.20 -12.34 11.07
N ASP A 246 27.10 -13.29 10.78
CA ASP A 246 28.34 -13.44 11.50
C ASP A 246 29.41 -12.39 11.13
N ASP A 247 29.21 -11.68 10.00
CA ASP A 247 30.06 -10.57 9.56
C ASP A 247 29.65 -9.23 10.19
N LEU A 248 28.55 -9.22 10.96
CA LEU A 248 28.09 -8.02 11.65
C LEU A 248 28.87 -7.76 12.92
N PRO A 249 29.08 -6.49 13.31
CA PRO A 249 29.67 -6.16 14.58
C PRO A 249 28.83 -6.71 15.75
N PRO A 250 29.42 -6.93 16.92
CA PRO A 250 28.68 -7.35 18.11
C PRO A 250 27.52 -6.39 18.42
N SER A 251 26.36 -6.93 18.68
CA SER A 251 25.17 -6.17 19.05
C SER A 251 24.23 -6.99 19.93
N ARG A 252 23.33 -6.33 20.67
CA ARG A 252 22.34 -7.01 21.51
C ARG A 252 21.24 -7.67 20.67
N THR A 253 20.93 -7.08 19.51
CA THR A 253 19.93 -7.62 18.59
C THR A 253 20.24 -7.30 17.14
N VAL A 254 19.80 -8.19 16.24
CA VAL A 254 19.82 -7.97 14.79
C VAL A 254 18.39 -8.08 14.25
N VAL A 255 17.95 -7.03 13.57
CA VAL A 255 16.64 -6.98 12.92
C VAL A 255 16.83 -7.18 11.41
N LEU A 256 16.30 -8.25 10.87
CA LEU A 256 16.40 -8.56 9.44
C LEU A 256 15.16 -8.11 8.69
N ASN A 257 15.20 -6.93 8.08
CA ASN A 257 14.14 -6.44 7.17
C ASN A 257 14.38 -6.97 5.76
N LEU A 258 14.37 -8.27 5.64
CA LEU A 258 14.70 -9.05 4.45
C LEU A 258 13.58 -10.02 4.10
N THR A 259 13.53 -10.46 2.85
CA THR A 259 12.60 -11.52 2.44
C THR A 259 13.01 -12.89 3.02
N PRO A 260 12.10 -13.86 3.19
CA PRO A 260 12.41 -15.18 3.73
C PRO A 260 13.63 -15.87 3.08
N ARG A 261 13.76 -15.79 1.75
CA ARG A 261 14.95 -16.34 1.06
C ARG A 261 16.24 -15.61 1.39
N GLN A 262 16.17 -14.30 1.57
CA GLN A 262 17.34 -13.51 1.97
C GLN A 262 17.73 -13.81 3.41
N VAL A 263 16.74 -13.94 4.32
CA VAL A 263 17.01 -14.36 5.72
C VAL A 263 17.70 -15.72 5.74
N LEU A 264 17.23 -16.70 4.98
CA LEU A 264 17.90 -18.00 4.86
C LEU A 264 19.34 -17.85 4.36
N ARG A 265 19.59 -16.97 3.39
CA ARG A 265 20.94 -16.76 2.87
C ARG A 265 21.89 -16.20 3.91
N VAL A 266 21.46 -15.19 4.67
CA VAL A 266 22.35 -14.45 5.58
C VAL A 266 22.42 -14.99 7.00
N ALA A 267 21.40 -15.72 7.46
CA ALA A 267 21.26 -16.11 8.87
C ALA A 267 21.11 -17.62 9.12
N ARG A 268 21.11 -18.46 8.07
CA ARG A 268 20.84 -19.91 8.19
C ARG A 268 21.58 -20.61 9.35
N PRO A 269 22.90 -20.40 9.58
CA PRO A 269 23.61 -21.07 10.66
C PRO A 269 23.12 -20.69 12.07
N ARG A 270 22.43 -19.57 12.22
CA ARG A 270 21.90 -19.05 13.47
C ARG A 270 20.42 -19.33 13.69
N LEU A 271 19.73 -19.85 12.68
CA LEU A 271 18.29 -20.11 12.75
C LEU A 271 18.01 -21.45 13.43
N PRO A 272 17.00 -21.52 14.34
CA PRO A 272 16.50 -22.81 14.82
C PRO A 272 15.98 -23.65 13.65
N ALA A 273 16.25 -24.95 13.64
CA ALA A 273 15.89 -25.86 12.54
C ALA A 273 14.41 -25.81 12.14
N ARG A 274 13.50 -25.67 13.12
CA ARG A 274 12.07 -25.51 12.87
C ARG A 274 11.77 -24.23 12.06
N TYR A 275 12.41 -23.13 12.40
CA TYR A 275 12.19 -21.86 11.73
C TYR A 275 12.82 -21.84 10.33
N GLU A 276 14.01 -22.43 10.19
CA GLU A 276 14.63 -22.65 8.87
C GLU A 276 13.71 -23.44 7.93
N THR A 277 13.10 -24.52 8.43
CA THR A 277 12.11 -25.31 7.67
C THR A 277 10.93 -24.46 7.23
N GLN A 278 10.37 -23.64 8.13
CA GLN A 278 9.24 -22.76 7.80
C GLN A 278 9.62 -21.74 6.73
N LEU A 279 10.79 -21.10 6.83
CA LEU A 279 11.27 -20.15 5.82
C LEU A 279 11.53 -20.82 4.46
N THR A 280 12.07 -22.06 4.48
CA THR A 280 12.33 -22.84 3.25
C THR A 280 11.02 -23.19 2.53
N GLN A 281 9.97 -23.48 3.27
CA GLN A 281 8.64 -23.79 2.75
C GLN A 281 7.80 -22.53 2.42
N TYR A 282 8.33 -21.33 2.69
CA TYR A 282 7.61 -20.09 2.44
C TYR A 282 7.27 -19.94 0.96
N ARG A 283 5.99 -19.72 0.67
CA ARG A 283 5.49 -19.54 -0.70
C ARG A 283 5.33 -18.06 -0.98
N TYR A 284 6.04 -17.57 -1.98
CA TYR A 284 5.86 -16.20 -2.47
C TYR A 284 4.56 -16.08 -3.25
N GLY A 285 3.92 -14.91 -3.14
CA GLY A 285 2.80 -14.56 -4.02
C GLY A 285 3.22 -14.31 -5.46
N ALA A 286 2.27 -13.95 -6.29
CA ALA A 286 2.52 -13.55 -7.66
C ALA A 286 3.39 -12.28 -7.70
N ALA A 287 4.25 -12.19 -8.70
CA ALA A 287 5.01 -10.98 -8.96
C ALA A 287 4.13 -9.94 -9.68
N ALA A 288 4.24 -8.67 -9.28
CA ALA A 288 3.68 -7.57 -10.04
C ALA A 288 4.63 -7.20 -11.19
N PHE A 289 4.11 -7.15 -12.42
CA PHE A 289 4.81 -6.57 -13.56
C PHE A 289 4.47 -5.09 -13.64
N LYS A 290 5.46 -4.24 -13.46
CA LYS A 290 5.30 -2.78 -13.45
C LYS A 290 5.87 -2.17 -14.71
N VAL A 291 5.13 -1.21 -15.27
CA VAL A 291 5.58 -0.38 -16.41
C VAL A 291 5.43 1.08 -16.03
N ASP A 292 6.44 1.87 -16.29
CA ASP A 292 6.43 3.32 -16.09
C ASP A 292 6.41 4.03 -17.43
N TYR A 293 5.55 5.05 -17.54
CA TYR A 293 5.38 5.86 -18.74
C TYR A 293 5.67 7.33 -18.46
N ALA A 294 6.54 7.94 -19.27
CA ALA A 294 6.61 9.38 -19.43
C ALA A 294 5.74 9.78 -20.63
N LEU A 295 4.62 10.43 -20.37
CA LEU A 295 3.62 10.79 -21.36
C LEU A 295 3.76 12.27 -21.73
N SER A 296 3.52 12.62 -23.03
CA SER A 296 3.41 14.00 -23.49
C SER A 296 2.12 14.68 -23.04
N ASP A 297 1.06 13.91 -22.91
CA ASP A 297 -0.31 14.36 -22.61
C ASP A 297 -0.99 13.45 -21.60
N PRO A 298 -2.03 13.93 -20.92
CA PRO A 298 -2.86 13.09 -20.06
C PRO A 298 -3.50 11.92 -20.83
N ILE A 299 -3.71 10.80 -20.14
CA ILE A 299 -4.37 9.62 -20.73
C ILE A 299 -5.78 10.01 -21.18
N PRO A 300 -6.15 9.73 -22.45
CA PRO A 300 -7.44 10.11 -23.03
C PRO A 300 -8.57 9.14 -22.60
N TRP A 301 -8.95 9.18 -21.34
CA TRP A 301 -10.00 8.33 -20.79
C TRP A 301 -11.36 8.66 -21.40
N ALA A 302 -12.12 7.63 -21.78
CA ALA A 302 -13.52 7.79 -22.21
C ALA A 302 -14.45 8.18 -21.05
N ALA A 303 -14.14 7.71 -19.83
CA ALA A 303 -14.87 8.06 -18.62
C ALA A 303 -14.14 9.20 -17.88
N GLU A 304 -14.81 10.34 -17.67
CA GLU A 304 -14.25 11.53 -17.00
C GLU A 304 -13.70 11.22 -15.61
N ALA A 305 -14.37 10.36 -14.84
CA ALA A 305 -13.92 9.96 -13.51
C ALA A 305 -12.52 9.35 -13.51
N CYS A 306 -12.15 8.58 -14.52
CA CYS A 306 -10.81 8.01 -14.67
C CYS A 306 -9.75 9.10 -14.90
N GLY A 307 -10.12 10.16 -15.62
CA GLY A 307 -9.26 11.32 -15.82
C GLY A 307 -8.96 12.11 -14.55
N ARG A 308 -9.86 12.10 -13.57
CA ARG A 308 -9.74 12.82 -12.29
C ARG A 308 -9.11 11.96 -11.18
N ALA A 309 -9.12 10.64 -11.36
CA ALA A 309 -8.67 9.70 -10.34
C ALA A 309 -7.15 9.64 -10.21
N GLY A 310 -6.66 9.59 -8.99
CA GLY A 310 -5.25 9.29 -8.70
C GLY A 310 -4.89 7.85 -9.04
N THR A 311 -5.87 6.94 -8.89
CA THR A 311 -5.74 5.52 -9.19
C THR A 311 -6.88 5.06 -10.09
N VAL A 312 -6.56 4.22 -11.06
CA VAL A 312 -7.56 3.57 -11.92
C VAL A 312 -7.37 2.06 -11.87
N HIS A 313 -8.40 1.33 -11.46
CA HIS A 313 -8.42 -0.13 -11.53
C HIS A 313 -8.97 -0.58 -12.88
N VAL A 314 -8.12 -0.90 -13.82
CA VAL A 314 -8.50 -1.41 -15.13
C VAL A 314 -8.62 -2.93 -15.05
N GLY A 315 -9.86 -3.42 -14.96
CA GLY A 315 -10.12 -4.86 -14.77
C GLY A 315 -11.50 -5.30 -15.23
N GLY A 316 -12.37 -4.34 -15.66
CA GLY A 316 -13.73 -4.63 -16.08
C GLY A 316 -14.63 -5.08 -14.94
N THR A 317 -15.49 -6.05 -15.20
CA THR A 317 -16.47 -6.59 -14.23
C THR A 317 -15.81 -7.42 -13.12
N LEU A 318 -16.56 -7.67 -12.05
CA LEU A 318 -16.14 -8.59 -10.98
C LEU A 318 -15.71 -9.96 -11.51
N ASN A 319 -16.41 -10.49 -12.53
CA ASN A 319 -16.09 -11.80 -13.09
C ASN A 319 -14.80 -11.79 -13.90
N GLU A 320 -14.50 -10.71 -14.61
CA GLU A 320 -13.26 -10.55 -15.37
C GLU A 320 -12.06 -10.42 -14.43
N ILE A 321 -12.17 -9.61 -13.37
CA ILE A 321 -11.13 -9.53 -12.34
C ILE A 321 -10.93 -10.90 -11.66
N ALA A 322 -12.02 -11.59 -11.29
CA ALA A 322 -11.94 -12.92 -10.69
C ALA A 322 -11.28 -13.96 -11.62
N ALA A 323 -11.50 -13.84 -12.93
CA ALA A 323 -10.86 -14.70 -13.92
C ALA A 323 -9.36 -14.40 -14.03
N SER A 324 -8.99 -13.13 -14.05
CA SER A 324 -7.59 -12.67 -14.04
C SER A 324 -6.83 -13.21 -12.82
N GLU A 325 -7.35 -12.95 -11.60
CA GLU A 325 -6.71 -13.40 -10.36
C GLU A 325 -6.60 -14.93 -10.26
N ARG A 326 -7.60 -15.64 -10.77
CA ARG A 326 -7.57 -17.11 -10.84
C ARG A 326 -6.49 -17.62 -11.79
N ALA A 327 -6.32 -17.00 -12.96
CA ALA A 327 -5.26 -17.37 -13.91
C ALA A 327 -3.88 -17.18 -13.28
N VAL A 328 -3.65 -16.05 -12.63
CA VAL A 328 -2.40 -15.76 -11.91
C VAL A 328 -2.12 -16.79 -10.81
N ALA A 329 -3.12 -17.12 -9.99
CA ALA A 329 -2.98 -18.12 -8.93
C ALA A 329 -2.67 -19.54 -9.46
N GLN A 330 -3.02 -19.81 -10.72
CA GLN A 330 -2.69 -21.05 -11.44
C GLN A 330 -1.34 -20.99 -12.18
N GLY A 331 -0.57 -19.91 -11.99
CA GLY A 331 0.72 -19.71 -12.67
C GLY A 331 0.59 -19.38 -14.17
N ARG A 332 -0.57 -18.92 -14.62
CA ARG A 332 -0.84 -18.53 -16.00
C ARG A 332 -0.89 -17.03 -16.15
N VAL A 333 -0.44 -16.52 -17.28
CA VAL A 333 -0.67 -15.12 -17.66
C VAL A 333 -2.14 -14.99 -18.09
N PRO A 334 -2.91 -14.07 -17.46
CA PRO A 334 -4.29 -13.87 -17.88
C PRO A 334 -4.36 -13.23 -19.27
N GLU A 335 -5.35 -13.61 -20.04
CA GLU A 335 -5.60 -13.03 -21.37
C GLU A 335 -5.99 -11.54 -21.28
N ARG A 336 -6.75 -11.20 -20.23
CA ARG A 336 -7.09 -9.83 -19.84
C ARG A 336 -6.64 -9.58 -18.42
N PRO A 337 -5.44 -9.04 -18.21
CA PRO A 337 -4.92 -8.81 -16.88
C PRO A 337 -5.68 -7.69 -16.15
N SER A 338 -5.89 -7.86 -14.86
CA SER A 338 -6.29 -6.76 -14.00
C SER A 338 -5.09 -5.84 -13.77
N VAL A 339 -5.24 -4.55 -14.03
CA VAL A 339 -4.16 -3.56 -13.97
C VAL A 339 -4.50 -2.46 -12.99
N LEU A 340 -3.57 -2.17 -12.09
CA LEU A 340 -3.61 -0.97 -11.24
C LEU A 340 -2.77 0.12 -11.90
N LEU A 341 -3.41 1.21 -12.27
CA LEU A 341 -2.76 2.36 -12.89
C LEU A 341 -2.75 3.53 -11.91
N ALA A 342 -1.58 4.09 -11.64
CA ALA A 342 -1.39 5.30 -10.84
C ALA A 342 -1.13 6.50 -11.74
N GLN A 343 -1.74 7.65 -11.43
CA GLN A 343 -1.56 8.92 -12.13
C GLN A 343 -0.95 9.98 -11.19
N PRO A 344 0.30 9.82 -10.72
CA PRO A 344 0.89 10.66 -9.68
C PRO A 344 1.23 12.08 -10.14
N SER A 345 1.21 12.36 -11.44
CA SER A 345 1.43 13.71 -12.00
C SER A 345 0.15 14.56 -12.07
N ARG A 346 -1.02 13.98 -11.77
CA ARG A 346 -2.31 14.67 -11.83
C ARG A 346 -2.60 15.62 -10.67
N PRO A 347 -2.32 15.28 -9.40
CA PRO A 347 -2.33 16.26 -8.33
C PRO A 347 -1.20 17.28 -8.59
N PRO A 348 -1.28 18.53 -8.08
CA PRO A 348 -0.24 19.54 -8.26
C PRO A 348 1.04 19.09 -7.56
N ALA A 349 1.73 18.15 -8.12
CA ALA A 349 2.93 17.57 -7.57
C ALA A 349 3.93 17.28 -8.68
N SER A 350 4.95 18.05 -8.73
CA SER A 350 6.38 17.93 -8.98
C SER A 350 6.99 16.61 -9.49
N ARG A 351 6.22 15.72 -10.17
CA ARG A 351 6.76 14.44 -10.67
C ARG A 351 7.01 14.43 -12.16
N ALA A 352 6.59 15.48 -12.87
CA ALA A 352 6.84 15.66 -14.29
C ALA A 352 7.09 17.14 -14.61
N PRO A 353 8.01 17.47 -15.50
CA PRO A 353 8.24 18.83 -15.96
C PRO A 353 6.97 19.36 -16.66
N GLY A 354 6.55 20.58 -16.31
CA GLY A 354 5.44 21.26 -17.01
C GLY A 354 4.05 20.66 -16.76
N ALA A 355 3.85 19.90 -15.69
CA ALA A 355 2.52 19.48 -15.28
C ALA A 355 1.60 20.70 -15.10
N PRO A 356 0.44 20.78 -15.77
CA PRO A 356 -0.45 21.94 -15.67
C PRO A 356 -0.93 22.09 -14.20
N PRO A 357 -1.13 23.33 -13.72
CA PRO A 357 -1.75 23.57 -12.43
C PRO A 357 -3.15 22.92 -12.41
N PRO A 358 -3.65 22.51 -11.21
CA PRO A 358 -4.98 22.01 -11.10
C PRO A 358 -5.99 23.05 -11.60
N PRO A 359 -7.12 22.64 -12.20
CA PRO A 359 -8.19 23.55 -12.49
C PRO A 359 -8.59 24.27 -11.20
N SER A 360 -8.67 25.60 -11.24
CA SER A 360 -9.16 26.38 -10.11
C SER A 360 -10.52 25.84 -9.70
N PRO A 361 -10.82 25.73 -8.39
CA PRO A 361 -12.16 25.36 -7.98
C PRO A 361 -13.12 26.36 -8.57
N THR A 362 -13.99 25.91 -9.47
CA THR A 362 -15.10 26.71 -9.96
C THR A 362 -15.99 26.99 -8.76
N THR A 363 -15.89 28.20 -8.23
CA THR A 363 -16.90 28.73 -7.30
C THR A 363 -18.25 28.62 -7.97
N PRO A 364 -19.24 27.95 -7.37
CA PRO A 364 -20.59 28.02 -7.90
C PRO A 364 -21.01 29.49 -7.82
N HIS A 365 -21.31 30.08 -8.95
CA HIS A 365 -21.99 31.36 -8.98
C HIS A 365 -23.38 31.20 -8.37
N PRO A 366 -23.82 32.20 -7.57
CA PRO A 366 -25.08 32.18 -6.84
C PRO A 366 -26.30 32.11 -7.75
#